data_186228aed50bb0b2859cb1a786bea1c8
#
_entry.id   186228aed50bb0b2859cb1a786bea1c8
#
_cell.length_a   1.000
_cell.length_b   1.000
_cell.length_c   1.000
_cell.angle_alpha   90.00
_cell.angle_beta   90.00
_cell.angle_gamma   90.00
#
_symmetry.space_group_name_H-M   'P 1'
#
loop_
_entity.id
_entity.type
_entity.pdbx_description
1 polymer ?
#
loop_
_entity_poly.entity_id
_entity_poly.type
_entity_poly.pdbx_seq_one_letter_code
_entity_poly.pdbx_strand_id
1 'polypeptide(L)'
;MNVAATLTSRLEALAPIALEIRDDSAEHVGHAGAAGGAGHFSLMIVSEHFLGMTRLARHRAVMDRVGDLIPYPVHALAIAAYAPDEPRPTKG
;
A
#
# COMPACT_ATOMS: atom_id res chain seq x y z
N MET A 1 3.39 15.19 -8.62
CA MET A 1 2.55 13.97 -8.61
C MET A 1 2.03 13.72 -7.21
N ASN A 2 0.74 13.43 -7.09
CA ASN A 2 0.19 12.98 -5.81
C ASN A 2 0.34 11.47 -5.74
N VAL A 3 1.27 11.00 -4.93
CA VAL A 3 1.60 9.58 -4.86
C VAL A 3 0.42 8.76 -4.32
N ALA A 4 -0.26 9.26 -3.28
CA ALA A 4 -1.41 8.55 -2.72
C ALA A 4 -2.51 8.38 -3.77
N ALA A 5 -2.77 9.40 -4.58
CA ALA A 5 -3.76 9.31 -5.64
C ALA A 5 -3.33 8.30 -6.71
N THR A 6 -2.04 8.26 -7.03
CA THR A 6 -1.52 7.30 -8.01
C THR A 6 -1.65 5.86 -7.48
N LEU A 7 -1.31 5.64 -6.21
CA LEU A 7 -1.47 4.33 -5.58
C LEU A 7 -2.94 3.91 -5.61
N THR A 8 -3.85 4.80 -5.25
CA THR A 8 -5.28 4.53 -5.27
C THR A 8 -5.74 4.11 -6.65
N SER A 9 -5.35 4.87 -7.67
CA SER A 9 -5.73 4.59 -9.04
C SER A 9 -5.25 3.21 -9.50
N ARG A 10 -4.00 2.86 -9.18
CA ARG A 10 -3.44 1.56 -9.54
C ARG A 10 -4.18 0.42 -8.85
N LEU A 11 -4.55 0.62 -7.60
CA LEU A 11 -5.18 -0.43 -6.80
C LEU A 11 -6.66 -0.63 -7.12
N GLU A 12 -7.29 0.27 -7.86
CA GLU A 12 -8.66 0.08 -8.32
C GLU A 12 -8.83 -1.20 -9.14
N ALA A 13 -7.76 -1.66 -9.79
CA ALA A 13 -7.79 -2.90 -10.54
C ALA A 13 -8.09 -4.12 -9.67
N LEU A 14 -7.88 -4.01 -8.36
CA LEU A 14 -8.20 -5.08 -7.41
C LEU A 14 -9.60 -4.95 -6.81
N ALA A 15 -10.39 -4.00 -7.29
CA ALA A 15 -11.77 -3.76 -6.87
C ALA A 15 -11.92 -3.69 -5.34
N PRO A 16 -11.20 -2.81 -4.66
CA PRO A 16 -11.23 -2.79 -3.20
C PRO A 16 -12.58 -2.36 -2.65
N ILE A 17 -13.00 -3.04 -1.59
CA ILE A 17 -14.17 -2.66 -0.80
C ILE A 17 -13.78 -1.54 0.15
N ALA A 18 -12.54 -1.55 0.63
CA ALA A 18 -11.97 -0.52 1.49
C ALA A 18 -10.50 -0.34 1.12
N LEU A 19 -10.04 0.89 1.15
CA LEU A 19 -8.66 1.22 0.85
C LEU A 19 -8.27 2.45 1.68
N GLU A 20 -7.19 2.32 2.45
CA GLU A 20 -6.62 3.43 3.20
C GLU A 20 -5.15 3.53 2.85
N ILE A 21 -4.71 4.72 2.54
CA ILE A 21 -3.31 4.99 2.23
C ILE A 21 -2.84 6.10 3.17
N ARG A 22 -1.73 5.84 3.85
CA ARG A 22 -1.12 6.80 4.76
C ARG A 22 0.28 7.15 4.28
N ASP A 23 0.56 8.43 4.26
CA ASP A 23 1.89 8.94 3.96
C ASP A 23 2.67 9.05 5.27
N ASP A 24 3.65 8.18 5.44
CA ASP A 24 4.48 8.11 6.65
C ASP A 24 5.80 8.87 6.47
N SER A 25 5.94 9.62 5.38
CA SER A 25 7.20 10.29 5.05
C SER A 25 7.68 11.23 6.16
N ALA A 26 6.76 11.88 6.85
CA ALA A 26 7.11 12.83 7.92
C ALA A 26 7.83 12.15 9.09
N GLU A 27 7.61 10.86 9.31
CA GLU A 27 8.27 10.12 10.38
C GLU A 27 9.75 9.89 10.10
N HIS A 28 10.17 10.12 8.87
CA HIS A 28 11.52 9.87 8.40
C HIS A 28 12.27 11.14 8.04
N VAL A 29 11.72 12.30 8.36
CA VAL A 29 12.36 13.59 8.09
C VAL A 29 13.69 13.65 8.84
N GLY A 30 14.75 13.97 8.11
CA GLY A 30 16.10 14.03 8.67
C GLY A 30 16.87 12.72 8.57
N HIS A 31 16.25 11.64 8.18
CA HIS A 31 16.91 10.36 7.97
C HIS A 31 17.48 10.29 6.54
N ALA A 32 18.54 9.53 6.36
CA ALA A 32 19.20 9.42 5.07
C ALA A 32 18.25 8.94 3.97
N GLY A 33 17.32 8.05 4.29
CA GLY A 33 16.35 7.54 3.34
C GLY A 33 15.39 8.59 2.82
N ALA A 34 15.18 9.69 3.55
CA ALA A 34 14.31 10.77 3.13
C ALA A 34 15.00 11.77 2.22
N ALA A 35 16.33 11.75 2.18
CA ALA A 35 17.13 12.75 1.46
C ALA A 35 16.91 12.72 -0.06
N GLY A 36 16.48 11.58 -0.60
CA GLY A 36 16.24 11.44 -2.03
C GLY A 36 14.88 11.92 -2.50
N GLY A 37 14.02 12.38 -1.60
CA GLY A 37 12.68 12.83 -1.95
C GLY A 37 11.66 11.72 -2.14
N ALA A 38 12.06 10.46 -2.00
CA ALA A 38 11.14 9.33 -2.09
C ALA A 38 10.41 9.14 -0.77
N GLY A 39 9.10 8.84 -0.83
CA GLY A 39 8.25 8.77 0.35
C GLY A 39 8.12 7.38 0.94
N HIS A 40 7.66 7.34 2.17
CA HIS A 40 7.30 6.11 2.88
C HIS A 40 5.79 6.08 3.03
N PHE A 41 5.17 4.98 2.61
CA PHE A 41 3.72 4.88 2.61
C PHE A 41 3.27 3.56 3.25
N SER A 42 2.07 3.59 3.82
CA SER A 42 1.39 2.39 4.32
C SER A 42 0.03 2.29 3.65
N LEU A 43 -0.38 1.08 3.29
CA LEU A 43 -1.73 0.89 2.76
C LEU A 43 -2.42 -0.30 3.42
N MET A 44 -3.73 -0.16 3.56
CA MET A 44 -4.62 -1.24 3.96
C MET A 44 -5.65 -1.40 2.86
N ILE A 45 -5.80 -2.60 2.34
CA ILE A 45 -6.73 -2.88 1.25
C ILE A 45 -7.57 -4.12 1.59
N VAL A 46 -8.87 -4.01 1.39
CA VAL A 46 -9.81 -5.11 1.57
C VAL A 46 -10.45 -5.39 0.23
N SER A 47 -10.39 -6.62 -0.24
CA SER A 47 -10.96 -6.98 -1.53
C SER A 47 -11.38 -8.45 -1.54
N GLU A 48 -12.50 -8.72 -2.23
CA GLU A 48 -12.92 -10.09 -2.50
C GLU A 48 -11.90 -10.85 -3.34
N HIS A 49 -11.08 -10.13 -4.09
CA HIS A 49 -10.00 -10.71 -4.88
C HIS A 49 -9.05 -11.55 -4.01
N PHE A 50 -8.94 -11.23 -2.74
CA PHE A 50 -8.02 -11.90 -1.83
C PHE A 50 -8.60 -13.15 -1.17
N LEU A 51 -9.86 -13.47 -1.41
CA LEU A 51 -10.46 -14.69 -0.87
C LEU A 51 -9.67 -15.92 -1.31
N GLY A 52 -9.32 -16.76 -0.34
CA GLY A 52 -8.57 -17.98 -0.64
C GLY A 52 -7.09 -17.81 -0.95
N MET A 53 -6.61 -16.57 -0.98
CA MET A 53 -5.20 -16.30 -1.28
C MET A 53 -4.35 -16.28 -0.03
N THR A 54 -3.12 -16.78 -0.16
CA THR A 54 -2.14 -16.68 0.92
C THR A 54 -1.71 -15.22 1.10
N ARG A 55 -1.11 -14.93 2.25
CA ARG A 55 -0.56 -13.60 2.51
C ARG A 55 0.45 -13.17 1.45
N LEU A 56 1.33 -14.11 1.06
CA LEU A 56 2.34 -13.84 0.05
C LEU A 56 1.70 -13.54 -1.32
N ALA A 57 0.69 -14.31 -1.70
CA ALA A 57 0.00 -14.10 -2.97
C ALA A 57 -0.69 -12.73 -3.02
N ARG A 58 -1.27 -12.30 -1.89
CA ARG A 58 -1.90 -10.98 -1.78
C ARG A 58 -0.87 -9.86 -1.93
N HIS A 59 0.27 -10.01 -1.27
CA HIS A 59 1.37 -9.05 -1.38
C HIS A 59 1.82 -8.91 -2.83
N ARG A 60 1.99 -10.04 -3.50
CA ARG A 60 2.38 -10.04 -4.91
C ARG A 60 1.33 -9.40 -5.81
N ALA A 61 0.05 -9.64 -5.53
CA ALA A 61 -1.03 -9.02 -6.31
C ALA A 61 -0.99 -7.50 -6.20
N VAL A 62 -0.74 -6.98 -5.00
CA VAL A 62 -0.59 -5.54 -4.78
C VAL A 62 0.66 -5.03 -5.49
N MET A 63 1.78 -5.71 -5.31
CA MET A 63 3.05 -5.28 -5.92
C MET A 63 3.01 -5.29 -7.43
N ASP A 64 2.25 -6.20 -8.04
CA ASP A 64 2.07 -6.23 -9.49
C ASP A 64 1.46 -4.93 -10.00
N ARG A 65 0.71 -4.21 -9.16
CA ARG A 65 0.04 -2.97 -9.54
C ARG A 65 0.87 -1.73 -9.28
N VAL A 66 1.72 -1.77 -8.25
CA VAL A 66 2.40 -0.57 -7.78
C VAL A 66 3.93 -0.69 -7.73
N GLY A 67 4.47 -1.86 -8.02
CA GLY A 67 5.91 -2.11 -7.87
C GLY A 67 6.81 -1.23 -8.73
N ASP A 68 6.30 -0.76 -9.87
CA ASP A 68 7.05 0.15 -10.73
C ASP A 68 7.25 1.54 -10.12
N LEU A 69 6.52 1.84 -9.04
CA LEU A 69 6.66 3.11 -8.31
C LEU A 69 7.76 3.04 -7.24
N ILE A 70 8.36 1.89 -7.06
CA ILE A 70 9.44 1.69 -6.10
C ILE A 70 10.74 1.48 -6.86
N PRO A 71 11.86 2.13 -6.49
CA PRO A 71 12.09 2.89 -5.24
C PRO A 71 11.75 4.38 -5.33
N TYR A 72 11.22 4.85 -6.41
CA TYR A 72 10.85 6.25 -6.57
C TYR A 72 9.61 6.37 -7.45
N PRO A 73 8.60 7.14 -7.04
CA PRO A 73 8.54 8.07 -5.90
C PRO A 73 8.22 7.41 -4.55
N VAL A 74 8.08 6.08 -4.49
CA VAL A 74 7.85 5.36 -3.24
C VAL A 74 9.14 4.64 -2.86
N HIS A 75 9.73 5.02 -1.71
CA HIS A 75 10.94 4.37 -1.20
C HIS A 75 10.59 3.07 -0.46
N ALA A 76 9.55 3.11 0.34
CA ALA A 76 9.09 1.96 1.11
C ALA A 76 7.57 1.94 1.17
N LEU A 77 7.01 0.74 1.11
CA LEU A 77 5.56 0.55 1.13
C LEU A 77 5.20 -0.62 2.05
N ALA A 78 4.48 -0.32 3.13
CA ALA A 78 3.93 -1.35 3.99
C ALA A 78 2.52 -1.71 3.48
N ILE A 79 2.25 -2.99 3.34
CA ILE A 79 1.01 -3.48 2.76
C ILE A 79 0.28 -4.40 3.75
N ALA A 80 -0.98 -4.11 4.00
CA ALA A 80 -1.88 -4.99 4.75
C ALA A 80 -3.09 -5.30 3.87
N ALA A 81 -3.21 -6.54 3.43
CA ALA A 81 -4.26 -6.96 2.51
C ALA A 81 -5.17 -8.00 3.15
N TYR A 82 -6.47 -7.75 3.09
CA TYR A 82 -7.47 -8.58 3.76
C TYR A 82 -8.57 -8.98 2.79
N ALA A 83 -9.09 -10.20 2.98
CA ALA A 83 -10.36 -10.59 2.38
C ALA A 83 -11.50 -10.06 3.26
N PRO A 84 -12.72 -9.91 2.70
CA PRO A 84 -13.83 -9.29 3.45
C PRO A 84 -14.27 -10.04 4.69
N ASP A 85 -14.02 -11.35 4.72
CA ASP A 85 -14.43 -12.21 5.85
C ASP A 85 -13.39 -12.27 6.97
N GLU A 86 -12.30 -11.53 6.84
CA GLU A 86 -11.21 -11.56 7.82
C GLU A 86 -11.27 -10.36 8.75
N PRO A 87 -10.93 -10.55 10.03
CA PRO A 87 -10.84 -9.42 10.95
C PRO A 87 -9.67 -8.52 10.58
N ARG A 88 -9.87 -7.23 10.73
CA ARG A 88 -8.86 -6.21 10.51
C ARG A 88 -8.48 -5.58 11.84
N PRO A 89 -7.22 -5.10 11.96
CA PRO A 89 -6.86 -4.35 13.15
C PRO A 89 -7.75 -3.13 13.28
N THR A 90 -8.31 -2.92 14.48
CA THR A 90 -9.04 -1.69 14.78
C THR A 90 -8.03 -0.63 15.14
N LYS A 91 -8.22 0.57 14.62
CA LYS A 91 -7.44 1.70 15.12
C LYS A 91 -7.96 2.06 16.49
N GLY A 92 -7.14 1.85 17.47
CA GLY A 92 -7.46 2.14 18.84
C GLY A 92 -7.60 3.62 19.11
#